data_a52e7ea5654a8cde89847a9f65f29f96
#
_entry.id   a52e7ea5654a8cde89847a9f65f29f96
#
_cell.length_a   1.000
_cell.length_b   1.000
_cell.length_c   1.000
_cell.angle_alpha   90.00
_cell.angle_beta   90.00
_cell.angle_gamma   90.00
#
_symmetry.space_group_name_H-M   'P 1'
#
loop_
_entity.id
_entity.type
_entity.pdbx_description
1 polymer ?
#
loop_
_entity_poly.entity_id
_entity_poly.type
_entity_poly.pdbx_seq_one_letter_code
_entity_poly.pdbx_strand_id
1 'polypeptide(L)'
;MINKMKDIQTLGQLEKSGYVSKSIKDELRDNLRAKIKSGKPVFEGVHGFENTVIPELERAILSRHNINLLGLRGQAKTRLARKMIELLDEYIPIVAGSEINDDPFNPISRFAIDLIAEKGEATPIQWIHRSERFAEKLATPDVTVADLIGDVDPIKAANLKLSYADDRVIHFGMIPRANRCIFVINELPDLQARIQVALFNILQEGDIQIRGFKVRMPLDMQFVFTANPEDYTNRGSIVTPLKDRIGSQILTHYPETLAIARTITHQEAKLNSVQTEAVYVPSIAKDLLEQISFEARESEFIDAKSGVSARMSITAFENLISTAERRALLNGSDHTSVRLSDFMGIIPAITGKVELVYEGEQEGAAVVAQHLIGDAIRTFFPAYFPKIEKLERDADASPYAKILEWFFAETGFELLDDATDDTYQKQLDAIQPLEDLIQKYQPEFPVKDKYFLKELILWGLVEYNKLSKDRIAVGYQFKDLYSSYINKL
;
A
#
# COMPACT_ATOMS: atom_id res chain seq x y z
N MET A 1 -9.58 0.86 -34.91
CA MET A 1 -9.80 -0.60 -34.82
C MET A 1 -10.89 -0.94 -33.82
N ILE A 2 -10.92 -0.36 -32.63
CA ILE A 2 -11.86 -0.65 -31.53
C ILE A 2 -13.33 -0.42 -31.89
N ASN A 3 -13.68 0.67 -32.60
CA ASN A 3 -15.07 0.91 -33.02
C ASN A 3 -15.61 -0.12 -34.00
N LYS A 4 -14.76 -0.71 -34.84
CA LYS A 4 -15.16 -1.78 -35.77
C LYS A 4 -15.37 -3.14 -35.08
N MET A 5 -14.73 -3.38 -33.92
CA MET A 5 -14.95 -4.65 -33.20
C MET A 5 -16.30 -4.67 -32.48
N LYS A 6 -16.78 -3.53 -31.95
CA LYS A 6 -18.09 -3.44 -31.25
C LYS A 6 -19.29 -3.66 -32.20
N ASP A 7 -19.08 -3.54 -33.52
CA ASP A 7 -20.12 -3.80 -34.51
C ASP A 7 -20.32 -5.30 -34.79
N ILE A 8 -19.40 -6.16 -34.30
CA ILE A 8 -19.49 -7.61 -34.44
C ILE A 8 -20.38 -8.14 -33.30
N GLN A 9 -21.55 -8.69 -33.67
CA GLN A 9 -22.56 -9.11 -32.70
C GLN A 9 -22.89 -10.63 -32.80
N THR A 10 -22.33 -11.33 -33.76
CA THR A 10 -22.57 -12.77 -33.93
C THR A 10 -21.29 -13.55 -34.15
N LEU A 11 -21.34 -14.87 -33.86
CA LEU A 11 -20.21 -15.78 -34.02
C LEU A 11 -19.69 -15.77 -35.46
N GLY A 12 -20.58 -15.84 -36.46
CA GLY A 12 -20.17 -15.84 -37.87
C GLY A 12 -19.52 -14.53 -38.32
N GLN A 13 -19.93 -13.38 -37.74
CA GLN A 13 -19.22 -12.12 -37.97
C GLN A 13 -17.84 -12.13 -37.33
N LEU A 14 -17.70 -12.72 -36.13
CA LEU A 14 -16.45 -12.88 -35.43
C LEU A 14 -15.45 -13.74 -36.22
N GLU A 15 -15.90 -14.87 -36.76
CA GLU A 15 -15.09 -15.74 -37.65
C GLU A 15 -14.60 -14.99 -38.88
N LYS A 16 -15.49 -14.27 -39.55
CA LYS A 16 -15.17 -13.47 -40.75
C LYS A 16 -14.23 -12.32 -40.47
N SER A 17 -14.15 -11.84 -39.21
CA SER A 17 -13.22 -10.78 -38.78
C SER A 17 -11.77 -11.25 -38.68
N GLY A 18 -11.52 -12.55 -38.65
CA GLY A 18 -10.22 -13.16 -38.42
C GLY A 18 -9.76 -13.05 -36.95
N TYR A 19 -10.69 -12.85 -36.01
CA TYR A 19 -10.38 -12.88 -34.58
C TYR A 19 -9.87 -14.26 -34.17
N VAL A 20 -8.78 -14.28 -33.41
CA VAL A 20 -8.18 -15.50 -32.86
C VAL A 20 -8.27 -15.45 -31.35
N SER A 21 -8.95 -16.40 -30.75
CA SER A 21 -9.01 -16.53 -29.30
C SER A 21 -7.67 -16.98 -28.73
N LYS A 22 -7.29 -16.44 -27.59
CA LYS A 22 -6.07 -16.79 -26.86
C LYS A 22 -6.42 -17.14 -25.42
N SER A 23 -5.59 -17.98 -24.81
CA SER A 23 -5.65 -18.15 -23.36
C SER A 23 -5.27 -16.85 -22.65
N ILE A 24 -5.84 -16.61 -21.45
CA ILE A 24 -5.49 -15.41 -20.68
C ILE A 24 -3.98 -15.30 -20.41
N LYS A 25 -3.32 -16.44 -20.21
CA LYS A 25 -1.87 -16.48 -19.97
C LYS A 25 -1.06 -16.12 -21.22
N ASP A 26 -1.52 -16.52 -22.41
CA ASP A 26 -0.90 -16.10 -23.67
C ASP A 26 -1.17 -14.63 -23.97
N GLU A 27 -2.39 -14.17 -23.70
CA GLU A 27 -2.76 -12.76 -23.83
C GLU A 27 -1.88 -11.85 -22.97
N LEU A 28 -1.76 -12.15 -21.67
CA LEU A 28 -0.88 -11.41 -20.75
C LEU A 28 0.57 -11.42 -21.23
N ARG A 29 1.07 -12.56 -21.67
CA ARG A 29 2.43 -12.72 -22.18
C ARG A 29 2.68 -11.91 -23.45
N ASP A 30 1.76 -11.97 -24.42
CA ASP A 30 1.93 -11.26 -25.70
C ASP A 30 1.88 -9.74 -25.50
N ASN A 31 0.96 -9.24 -24.66
CA ASN A 31 0.83 -7.83 -24.34
C ASN A 31 2.02 -7.33 -23.52
N LEU A 32 2.53 -8.12 -22.59
CA LEU A 32 3.77 -7.81 -21.87
C LEU A 32 4.95 -7.68 -22.83
N ARG A 33 5.12 -8.66 -23.76
CA ARG A 33 6.20 -8.59 -24.77
C ARG A 33 6.10 -7.35 -25.64
N ALA A 34 4.89 -6.96 -26.02
CA ALA A 34 4.66 -5.74 -26.80
C ALA A 34 5.03 -4.48 -26.01
N LYS A 35 4.64 -4.39 -24.74
CA LYS A 35 5.01 -3.28 -23.85
C LYS A 35 6.54 -3.18 -23.68
N ILE A 36 7.20 -4.28 -23.33
CA ILE A 36 8.68 -4.30 -23.16
C ILE A 36 9.37 -3.86 -24.47
N LYS A 37 8.98 -4.41 -25.62
CA LYS A 37 9.57 -4.03 -26.92
C LYS A 37 9.36 -2.55 -27.27
N SER A 38 8.28 -1.94 -26.81
CA SER A 38 8.00 -0.51 -27.05
C SER A 38 8.68 0.43 -26.05
N GLY A 39 9.40 -0.11 -25.05
CA GLY A 39 10.03 0.69 -23.99
C GLY A 39 9.04 1.36 -23.04
N LYS A 40 7.77 0.97 -23.04
CA LYS A 40 6.76 1.53 -22.15
C LYS A 40 6.82 0.84 -20.77
N PRO A 41 6.65 1.60 -19.67
CA PRO A 41 6.62 1.02 -18.34
C PRO A 41 5.44 0.03 -18.23
N VAL A 42 5.71 -1.13 -17.63
CA VAL A 42 4.70 -2.20 -17.51
C VAL A 42 3.75 -1.93 -16.34
N PHE A 43 4.31 -1.56 -15.18
CA PHE A 43 3.58 -1.30 -13.93
C PHE A 43 3.71 0.17 -13.53
N GLU A 44 3.21 1.07 -14.38
CA GLU A 44 3.27 2.50 -14.14
C GLU A 44 2.61 2.90 -12.82
N GLY A 45 3.28 3.78 -12.05
CA GLY A 45 2.83 4.22 -10.73
C GLY A 45 3.07 3.22 -9.60
N VAL A 46 3.86 2.18 -9.84
CA VAL A 46 4.44 1.32 -8.79
C VAL A 46 5.92 1.68 -8.68
N HIS A 47 6.33 2.16 -7.51
CA HIS A 47 7.67 2.68 -7.26
C HIS A 47 8.49 1.80 -6.33
N GLY A 48 9.81 1.74 -6.57
CA GLY A 48 10.78 1.02 -5.75
C GLY A 48 10.88 -0.47 -6.06
N PHE A 49 10.18 -0.97 -7.08
CA PHE A 49 10.18 -2.36 -7.50
C PHE A 49 10.79 -2.56 -8.90
N GLU A 50 11.26 -1.51 -9.51
CA GLU A 50 11.72 -1.48 -10.91
C GLU A 50 12.85 -2.48 -11.19
N ASN A 51 13.74 -2.69 -10.20
CA ASN A 51 14.91 -3.57 -10.32
C ASN A 51 14.78 -4.89 -9.56
N THR A 52 13.70 -5.11 -8.83
CA THR A 52 13.50 -6.27 -7.95
C THR A 52 12.23 -7.05 -8.31
N VAL A 53 11.09 -6.63 -7.81
CA VAL A 53 9.80 -7.33 -7.91
C VAL A 53 9.25 -7.33 -9.35
N ILE A 54 9.34 -6.19 -10.06
CA ILE A 54 8.78 -6.06 -11.42
C ILE A 54 9.46 -7.03 -12.40
N PRO A 55 10.80 -7.14 -12.48
CA PRO A 55 11.44 -8.13 -13.35
C PRO A 55 11.09 -9.58 -13.02
N GLU A 56 10.86 -9.91 -11.74
CA GLU A 56 10.41 -11.24 -11.34
C GLU A 56 8.98 -11.52 -11.79
N LEU A 57 8.10 -10.54 -11.64
CA LEU A 57 6.71 -10.60 -12.08
C LEU A 57 6.61 -10.73 -13.61
N GLU A 58 7.42 -9.98 -14.36
CA GLU A 58 7.52 -10.10 -15.80
C GLU A 58 7.96 -11.50 -16.24
N ARG A 59 8.99 -12.07 -15.60
CA ARG A 59 9.44 -13.45 -15.87
C ARG A 59 8.33 -14.47 -15.57
N ALA A 60 7.61 -14.31 -14.47
CA ALA A 60 6.50 -15.19 -14.11
C ALA A 60 5.37 -15.16 -15.17
N ILE A 61 5.01 -13.96 -15.65
CA ILE A 61 4.02 -13.78 -16.72
C ILE A 61 4.51 -14.38 -18.04
N LEU A 62 5.75 -14.14 -18.43
CA LEU A 62 6.35 -14.72 -19.63
C LEU A 62 6.39 -16.26 -19.59
N SER A 63 6.53 -16.84 -18.40
CA SER A 63 6.49 -18.28 -18.15
C SER A 63 5.08 -18.85 -17.99
N ARG A 64 4.04 -18.02 -18.05
CA ARG A 64 2.63 -18.40 -17.83
C ARG A 64 2.36 -19.02 -16.46
N HIS A 65 3.13 -18.64 -15.45
CA HIS A 65 2.98 -19.15 -14.09
C HIS A 65 1.78 -18.52 -13.38
N ASN A 66 1.15 -19.29 -12.51
CA ASN A 66 0.39 -18.73 -11.41
C ASN A 66 1.38 -18.11 -10.40
N ILE A 67 1.00 -17.03 -9.74
CA ILE A 67 1.91 -16.17 -9.01
C ILE A 67 1.49 -16.09 -7.54
N ASN A 68 2.44 -16.21 -6.61
CA ASN A 68 2.26 -15.87 -5.21
C ASN A 68 3.13 -14.65 -4.86
N LEU A 69 2.50 -13.54 -4.48
CA LEU A 69 3.17 -12.35 -3.97
C LEU A 69 3.29 -12.50 -2.45
N LEU A 70 4.50 -12.71 -1.97
CA LEU A 70 4.81 -12.92 -0.56
C LEU A 70 5.51 -11.68 0.02
N GLY A 71 5.02 -11.18 1.13
CA GLY A 71 5.63 -10.05 1.83
C GLY A 71 4.73 -9.44 2.88
N LEU A 72 5.27 -8.57 3.69
CA LEU A 72 4.59 -7.95 4.82
C LEU A 72 3.44 -7.02 4.37
N ARG A 73 2.68 -6.53 5.34
CA ARG A 73 1.55 -5.62 5.08
C ARG A 73 2.01 -4.31 4.44
N GLY A 74 1.21 -3.79 3.50
CA GLY A 74 1.49 -2.50 2.85
C GLY A 74 2.62 -2.49 1.82
N GLN A 75 3.07 -3.66 1.34
CA GLN A 75 4.07 -3.81 0.28
C GLN A 75 3.43 -3.94 -1.13
N ALA A 76 2.36 -3.24 -1.40
CA ALA A 76 1.70 -3.08 -2.69
C ALA A 76 1.30 -4.39 -3.44
N LYS A 77 1.23 -5.56 -2.77
CA LYS A 77 0.90 -6.86 -3.39
C LYS A 77 -0.41 -6.81 -4.21
N THR A 78 -1.50 -6.36 -3.61
CA THR A 78 -2.81 -6.23 -4.29
C THR A 78 -2.77 -5.20 -5.42
N ARG A 79 -1.97 -4.13 -5.27
CA ARG A 79 -1.79 -3.12 -6.34
C ARG A 79 -1.10 -3.72 -7.56
N LEU A 80 -0.04 -4.50 -7.36
CA LEU A 80 0.64 -5.22 -8.44
C LEU A 80 -0.33 -6.15 -9.17
N ALA A 81 -1.12 -6.94 -8.43
CA ALA A 81 -2.12 -7.83 -9.02
C ALA A 81 -3.16 -7.06 -9.86
N ARG A 82 -3.67 -5.93 -9.35
CA ARG A 82 -4.63 -5.09 -10.09
C ARG A 82 -4.01 -4.44 -11.33
N LYS A 83 -2.74 -4.07 -11.28
CA LYS A 83 -2.03 -3.49 -12.43
C LYS A 83 -1.85 -4.48 -13.58
N MET A 84 -1.90 -5.80 -13.33
CA MET A 84 -1.89 -6.81 -14.39
C MET A 84 -3.09 -6.69 -15.35
N ILE A 85 -4.20 -6.06 -14.96
CA ILE A 85 -5.34 -5.77 -15.85
C ILE A 85 -4.90 -4.98 -17.09
N GLU A 86 -3.90 -4.12 -16.96
CA GLU A 86 -3.38 -3.32 -18.06
C GLU A 86 -2.65 -4.14 -19.13
N LEU A 87 -2.36 -5.40 -18.82
CA LEU A 87 -1.81 -6.39 -19.74
C LEU A 87 -2.89 -7.24 -20.44
N LEU A 88 -4.17 -7.07 -20.13
CA LEU A 88 -5.28 -7.70 -20.86
C LEU A 88 -5.66 -6.86 -22.08
N ASP A 89 -6.17 -7.53 -23.12
CA ASP A 89 -6.80 -6.87 -24.25
C ASP A 89 -7.98 -6.02 -23.76
N GLU A 90 -8.20 -4.88 -24.37
CA GLU A 90 -9.22 -3.93 -23.88
C GLU A 90 -10.63 -4.55 -23.91
N TYR A 91 -10.93 -5.36 -24.93
CA TYR A 91 -12.19 -6.11 -25.07
C TYR A 91 -11.94 -7.51 -25.55
N ILE A 92 -12.69 -8.48 -25.04
CA ILE A 92 -12.79 -9.84 -25.58
C ILE A 92 -14.24 -10.22 -25.83
N PRO A 93 -14.53 -11.08 -26.84
CA PRO A 93 -15.88 -11.59 -27.08
C PRO A 93 -16.17 -12.75 -26.12
N ILE A 94 -17.43 -12.81 -25.69
CA ILE A 94 -18.02 -13.95 -24.98
C ILE A 94 -19.35 -14.32 -25.63
N VAL A 95 -19.82 -15.52 -25.37
CA VAL A 95 -21.21 -15.93 -25.75
C VAL A 95 -22.17 -15.09 -24.91
N ALA A 96 -23.09 -14.38 -25.56
CA ALA A 96 -24.04 -13.50 -24.89
C ALA A 96 -24.92 -14.27 -23.89
N GLY A 97 -24.96 -13.79 -22.65
CA GLY A 97 -25.72 -14.43 -21.57
C GLY A 97 -24.97 -15.56 -20.85
N SER A 98 -23.73 -15.88 -21.22
CA SER A 98 -22.90 -16.83 -20.48
C SER A 98 -22.60 -16.34 -19.07
N GLU A 99 -22.85 -17.18 -18.05
CA GLU A 99 -22.50 -16.90 -16.65
C GLU A 99 -21.00 -17.04 -16.35
N ILE A 100 -20.23 -17.69 -17.25
CA ILE A 100 -18.82 -18.03 -17.06
C ILE A 100 -17.92 -17.51 -18.18
N ASN A 101 -18.30 -16.44 -18.86
CA ASN A 101 -17.50 -15.82 -19.91
C ASN A 101 -17.05 -16.79 -21.01
N ASP A 102 -17.96 -17.67 -21.48
CA ASP A 102 -17.63 -18.66 -22.51
C ASP A 102 -17.01 -18.03 -23.75
N ASP A 103 -15.90 -18.63 -24.19
CA ASP A 103 -15.30 -18.30 -25.48
C ASP A 103 -16.22 -18.76 -26.62
N PRO A 104 -16.61 -17.85 -27.53
CA PRO A 104 -17.47 -18.25 -28.67
C PRO A 104 -16.88 -19.37 -29.53
N PHE A 105 -15.55 -19.51 -29.58
CA PHE A 105 -14.89 -20.59 -30.35
C PHE A 105 -14.64 -21.86 -29.51
N ASN A 106 -14.59 -21.76 -28.21
CA ASN A 106 -14.32 -22.87 -27.30
C ASN A 106 -15.24 -22.81 -26.07
N PRO A 107 -16.57 -23.00 -26.27
CA PRO A 107 -17.54 -22.93 -25.19
C PRO A 107 -17.37 -24.11 -24.22
N ILE A 108 -17.45 -23.83 -22.90
CA ILE A 108 -17.31 -24.88 -21.87
C ILE A 108 -18.59 -25.11 -21.07
N SER A 109 -19.48 -24.11 -20.98
CA SER A 109 -20.78 -24.28 -20.33
C SER A 109 -21.78 -24.98 -21.22
N ARG A 110 -22.65 -25.78 -20.59
CA ARG A 110 -23.77 -26.43 -21.32
C ARG A 110 -24.66 -25.41 -22.02
N PHE A 111 -24.90 -24.27 -21.38
CA PHE A 111 -25.64 -23.14 -21.91
C PHE A 111 -25.07 -22.67 -23.27
N ALA A 112 -23.78 -22.38 -23.31
CA ALA A 112 -23.12 -21.84 -24.48
C ALA A 112 -23.03 -22.91 -25.61
N ILE A 113 -22.72 -24.16 -25.24
CA ILE A 113 -22.69 -25.30 -26.21
C ILE A 113 -24.05 -25.49 -26.87
N ASP A 114 -25.13 -25.53 -26.10
CA ASP A 114 -26.48 -25.71 -26.60
C ASP A 114 -26.91 -24.51 -27.49
N LEU A 115 -26.60 -23.28 -27.06
CA LEU A 115 -26.91 -22.06 -27.79
C LEU A 115 -26.19 -22.00 -29.15
N ILE A 116 -24.92 -22.39 -29.20
CA ILE A 116 -24.14 -22.44 -30.44
C ILE A 116 -24.65 -23.58 -31.35
N ALA A 117 -25.00 -24.73 -30.80
CA ALA A 117 -25.58 -25.82 -31.57
C ALA A 117 -26.94 -25.45 -32.21
N GLU A 118 -27.75 -24.64 -31.50
CA GLU A 118 -29.06 -24.18 -31.99
C GLU A 118 -28.93 -23.09 -33.05
N LYS A 119 -28.04 -22.07 -32.81
CA LYS A 119 -28.01 -20.85 -33.63
C LYS A 119 -26.86 -20.78 -34.63
N GLY A 120 -25.85 -21.65 -34.49
CA GLY A 120 -24.70 -21.67 -35.40
C GLY A 120 -24.02 -20.28 -35.52
N GLU A 121 -23.77 -19.84 -36.74
CA GLU A 121 -23.19 -18.52 -37.05
C GLU A 121 -24.01 -17.31 -36.50
N ALA A 122 -25.32 -17.50 -36.26
CA ALA A 122 -26.19 -16.47 -35.70
C ALA A 122 -26.13 -16.39 -34.19
N THR A 123 -25.29 -17.19 -33.52
CA THR A 123 -25.10 -17.13 -32.06
C THR A 123 -24.68 -15.73 -31.64
N PRO A 124 -25.45 -15.07 -30.73
CA PRO A 124 -25.10 -13.72 -30.27
C PRO A 124 -23.86 -13.74 -29.40
N ILE A 125 -22.99 -12.73 -29.60
CA ILE A 125 -21.81 -12.49 -28.78
C ILE A 125 -21.92 -11.14 -28.08
N GLN A 126 -21.24 -11.03 -26.97
CA GLN A 126 -21.10 -9.81 -26.20
C GLN A 126 -19.61 -9.51 -25.96
N TRP A 127 -19.24 -8.24 -25.98
CA TRP A 127 -17.88 -7.81 -25.67
C TRP A 127 -17.79 -7.38 -24.22
N ILE A 128 -16.85 -7.97 -23.47
CA ILE A 128 -16.55 -7.56 -22.09
C ILE A 128 -15.26 -6.76 -22.05
N HIS A 129 -15.26 -5.67 -21.26
CA HIS A 129 -14.08 -4.85 -21.08
C HIS A 129 -13.13 -5.48 -20.06
N ARG A 130 -11.81 -5.24 -20.22
CA ARG A 130 -10.79 -5.79 -19.30
C ARG A 130 -11.00 -5.47 -17.83
N SER A 131 -11.68 -4.36 -17.47
CA SER A 131 -12.01 -4.04 -16.07
C SER A 131 -12.97 -5.05 -15.43
N GLU A 132 -13.76 -5.76 -16.23
CA GLU A 132 -14.67 -6.82 -15.78
C GLU A 132 -13.97 -8.18 -15.66
N ARG A 133 -12.73 -8.28 -16.13
CA ARG A 133 -11.92 -9.50 -16.16
C ARG A 133 -10.94 -9.60 -14.98
N PHE A 134 -11.33 -9.04 -13.85
CA PHE A 134 -10.58 -9.11 -12.61
C PHE A 134 -11.52 -9.44 -11.48
N ALA A 135 -11.27 -10.55 -10.81
CA ALA A 135 -12.00 -10.97 -9.63
C ALA A 135 -11.06 -11.11 -8.44
N GLU A 136 -11.50 -10.67 -7.28
CA GLU A 136 -10.71 -10.64 -6.05
C GLU A 136 -11.51 -11.21 -4.89
N LYS A 137 -10.92 -12.12 -4.13
CA LYS A 137 -11.48 -12.68 -2.92
C LYS A 137 -10.47 -12.57 -1.79
N LEU A 138 -10.90 -12.02 -0.67
CA LEU A 138 -10.16 -12.13 0.59
C LEU A 138 -10.40 -13.53 1.17
N ALA A 139 -9.35 -14.25 1.48
CA ALA A 139 -9.44 -15.50 2.22
C ALA A 139 -9.85 -15.19 3.66
N THR A 140 -11.00 -15.72 4.04
CA THR A 140 -11.54 -15.63 5.40
C THR A 140 -11.99 -17.02 5.85
N PRO A 141 -12.01 -17.33 7.16
CA PRO A 141 -12.38 -18.65 7.64
C PRO A 141 -13.81 -19.10 7.31
N ASP A 142 -14.70 -18.18 6.98
CA ASP A 142 -16.10 -18.44 6.60
C ASP A 142 -16.30 -18.77 5.11
N VAL A 143 -15.26 -18.57 4.28
CA VAL A 143 -15.32 -18.94 2.86
C VAL A 143 -15.60 -20.44 2.71
N THR A 144 -16.53 -20.78 1.81
CA THR A 144 -16.90 -22.15 1.52
C THR A 144 -16.46 -22.60 0.13
N VAL A 145 -16.44 -23.92 -0.10
CA VAL A 145 -16.18 -24.48 -1.45
C VAL A 145 -17.29 -24.04 -2.42
N ALA A 146 -18.53 -23.95 -1.94
CA ALA A 146 -19.66 -23.49 -2.74
C ALA A 146 -19.49 -22.05 -3.22
N ASP A 147 -18.95 -21.15 -2.36
CA ASP A 147 -18.68 -19.74 -2.75
C ASP A 147 -17.64 -19.66 -3.88
N LEU A 148 -16.61 -20.48 -3.82
CA LEU A 148 -15.50 -20.43 -4.77
C LEU A 148 -15.80 -21.25 -6.04
N ILE A 149 -16.27 -22.47 -5.90
CA ILE A 149 -16.44 -23.42 -7.02
C ILE A 149 -17.89 -23.46 -7.49
N GLY A 150 -18.83 -23.53 -6.54
CA GLY A 150 -20.26 -23.67 -6.80
C GLY A 150 -20.85 -24.91 -6.18
N ASP A 151 -22.16 -25.02 -6.29
CA ASP A 151 -22.96 -26.15 -5.80
C ASP A 151 -24.24 -26.28 -6.63
N VAL A 152 -25.03 -27.33 -6.34
CA VAL A 152 -26.35 -27.53 -6.95
C VAL A 152 -27.31 -26.46 -6.46
N ASP A 153 -28.05 -25.86 -7.41
CA ASP A 153 -29.15 -24.94 -7.08
C ASP A 153 -30.49 -25.70 -7.06
N PRO A 154 -31.06 -25.99 -5.87
CA PRO A 154 -32.33 -26.70 -5.75
C PRO A 154 -33.50 -25.93 -6.39
N ILE A 155 -33.42 -24.59 -6.41
CA ILE A 155 -34.47 -23.73 -6.99
C ILE A 155 -34.43 -23.81 -8.51
N LYS A 156 -33.23 -23.75 -9.13
CA LYS A 156 -33.04 -23.95 -10.55
C LYS A 156 -33.54 -25.34 -10.98
N ALA A 157 -33.20 -26.38 -10.21
CA ALA A 157 -33.64 -27.76 -10.50
C ALA A 157 -35.16 -27.87 -10.46
N ALA A 158 -35.82 -27.34 -9.46
CA ALA A 158 -37.27 -27.35 -9.36
C ALA A 158 -37.96 -26.57 -10.49
N ASN A 159 -37.47 -25.36 -10.77
CA ASN A 159 -38.05 -24.48 -11.82
C ASN A 159 -37.89 -25.07 -13.23
N LEU A 160 -36.73 -25.66 -13.51
CA LEU A 160 -36.43 -26.25 -14.80
C LEU A 160 -36.93 -27.71 -14.93
N LYS A 161 -37.43 -28.30 -13.82
CA LYS A 161 -37.84 -29.72 -13.73
C LYS A 161 -36.73 -30.68 -14.15
N LEU A 162 -35.51 -30.38 -13.77
CA LEU A 162 -34.32 -31.16 -14.11
C LEU A 162 -33.83 -31.97 -12.91
N SER A 163 -33.12 -33.05 -13.21
CA SER A 163 -32.41 -33.85 -12.20
C SER A 163 -31.27 -33.02 -11.56
N TYR A 164 -30.98 -33.27 -10.31
CA TYR A 164 -29.78 -32.70 -9.63
C TYR A 164 -28.46 -33.10 -10.30
N ALA A 165 -28.46 -34.06 -11.21
CA ALA A 165 -27.29 -34.46 -11.99
C ALA A 165 -27.16 -33.72 -13.34
N ASP A 166 -28.05 -32.77 -13.64
CA ASP A 166 -28.00 -31.96 -14.86
C ASP A 166 -27.15 -30.71 -14.65
N ASP A 167 -26.19 -30.47 -15.55
CA ASP A 167 -25.23 -29.35 -15.43
C ASP A 167 -25.91 -27.97 -15.39
N ARG A 168 -27.10 -27.84 -15.93
CA ARG A 168 -27.90 -26.61 -15.98
C ARG A 168 -28.42 -26.17 -14.63
N VAL A 169 -28.42 -27.05 -13.61
CA VAL A 169 -28.83 -26.73 -12.24
C VAL A 169 -27.68 -26.28 -11.36
N ILE A 170 -26.49 -26.13 -11.93
CA ILE A 170 -25.33 -25.64 -11.20
C ILE A 170 -25.45 -24.15 -10.94
N HIS A 171 -25.19 -23.76 -9.69
CA HIS A 171 -24.88 -22.40 -9.29
C HIS A 171 -23.36 -22.26 -9.29
N PHE A 172 -22.82 -21.51 -10.25
CA PHE A 172 -21.38 -21.30 -10.36
C PHE A 172 -20.86 -20.38 -9.24
N GLY A 173 -19.78 -20.79 -8.58
CA GLY A 173 -19.05 -19.97 -7.65
C GLY A 173 -18.20 -18.89 -8.34
N MET A 174 -17.41 -18.18 -7.56
CA MET A 174 -16.58 -17.06 -8.07
C MET A 174 -15.54 -17.51 -9.11
N ILE A 175 -14.93 -18.69 -8.93
CA ILE A 175 -13.87 -19.18 -9.81
C ILE A 175 -14.42 -19.48 -11.23
N PRO A 176 -15.46 -20.29 -11.42
CA PRO A 176 -16.01 -20.50 -12.76
C PRO A 176 -16.48 -19.21 -13.44
N ARG A 177 -17.08 -18.29 -12.68
CA ARG A 177 -17.51 -16.97 -13.19
C ARG A 177 -16.34 -16.09 -13.62
N ALA A 178 -15.17 -16.32 -13.05
CA ALA A 178 -13.93 -15.63 -13.41
C ALA A 178 -13.15 -16.37 -14.53
N ASN A 179 -13.77 -17.26 -15.28
CA ASN A 179 -13.15 -17.84 -16.47
C ASN A 179 -12.69 -16.72 -17.42
N ARG A 180 -11.51 -16.87 -18.02
CA ARG A 180 -10.82 -15.88 -18.87
C ARG A 180 -10.50 -14.57 -18.13
N CYS A 181 -10.34 -14.63 -16.79
CA CYS A 181 -10.04 -13.50 -15.92
C CYS A 181 -8.78 -13.73 -15.07
N ILE A 182 -8.25 -12.64 -14.55
CA ILE A 182 -7.29 -12.68 -13.44
C ILE A 182 -8.09 -12.90 -12.14
N PHE A 183 -7.77 -13.95 -11.41
CA PHE A 183 -8.41 -14.26 -10.13
C PHE A 183 -7.41 -14.13 -8.99
N VAL A 184 -7.69 -13.21 -8.06
CA VAL A 184 -6.82 -12.92 -6.93
C VAL A 184 -7.40 -13.51 -5.65
N ILE A 185 -6.61 -14.29 -4.92
CA ILE A 185 -6.94 -14.72 -3.56
C ILE A 185 -5.96 -14.01 -2.63
N ASN A 186 -6.47 -13.05 -1.86
CA ASN A 186 -5.69 -12.33 -0.87
C ASN A 186 -5.64 -13.11 0.45
N GLU A 187 -4.47 -13.05 1.10
CA GLU A 187 -4.20 -13.70 2.38
C GLU A 187 -4.47 -15.21 2.35
N LEU A 188 -3.94 -15.87 1.33
CA LEU A 188 -4.14 -17.30 1.05
C LEU A 188 -3.99 -18.22 2.29
N PRO A 189 -3.05 -18.01 3.23
CA PRO A 189 -2.92 -18.83 4.43
C PRO A 189 -4.18 -18.86 5.32
N ASP A 190 -5.02 -17.81 5.30
CA ASP A 190 -6.27 -17.75 6.07
C ASP A 190 -7.38 -18.67 5.50
N LEU A 191 -7.18 -19.15 4.26
CA LEU A 191 -8.12 -20.06 3.64
C LEU A 191 -8.00 -21.47 4.25
N GLN A 192 -9.11 -22.05 4.69
CA GLN A 192 -9.12 -23.38 5.29
C GLN A 192 -8.45 -24.41 4.38
N ALA A 193 -7.65 -25.32 4.96
CA ALA A 193 -6.89 -26.34 4.23
C ALA A 193 -7.76 -27.17 3.25
N ARG A 194 -9.00 -27.53 3.64
CA ARG A 194 -9.94 -28.25 2.77
C ARG A 194 -10.31 -27.49 1.50
N ILE A 195 -10.31 -26.15 1.55
CA ILE A 195 -10.63 -25.29 0.41
C ILE A 195 -9.38 -25.14 -0.46
N GLN A 196 -8.21 -25.00 0.17
CA GLN A 196 -6.94 -25.01 -0.56
C GLN A 196 -6.78 -26.31 -1.38
N VAL A 197 -7.19 -27.47 -0.82
CA VAL A 197 -7.19 -28.76 -1.55
C VAL A 197 -8.10 -28.71 -2.77
N ALA A 198 -9.25 -28.06 -2.69
CA ALA A 198 -10.17 -27.94 -3.82
C ALA A 198 -9.56 -27.14 -4.99
N LEU A 199 -8.57 -26.30 -4.73
CA LEU A 199 -7.85 -25.55 -5.79
C LEU A 199 -6.80 -26.40 -6.54
N PHE A 200 -6.41 -27.59 -6.05
CA PHE A 200 -5.34 -28.39 -6.65
C PHE A 200 -5.62 -28.75 -8.09
N ASN A 201 -6.83 -29.30 -8.35
CA ASN A 201 -7.21 -29.70 -9.69
C ASN A 201 -7.26 -28.50 -10.65
N ILE A 202 -7.74 -27.36 -10.16
CA ILE A 202 -7.84 -26.16 -10.98
C ILE A 202 -6.44 -25.64 -11.36
N LEU A 203 -5.48 -25.68 -10.44
CA LEU A 203 -4.11 -25.21 -10.71
C LEU A 203 -3.30 -26.17 -11.57
N GLN A 204 -3.54 -27.49 -11.44
CA GLN A 204 -2.79 -28.52 -12.14
C GLN A 204 -3.40 -28.87 -13.48
N GLU A 205 -4.69 -29.18 -13.51
CA GLU A 205 -5.40 -29.68 -14.69
C GLU A 205 -6.18 -28.58 -15.41
N GLY A 206 -6.32 -27.39 -14.77
CA GLY A 206 -7.14 -26.29 -15.29
C GLY A 206 -8.64 -26.56 -15.20
N ASP A 207 -9.06 -27.70 -14.63
CA ASP A 207 -10.48 -28.06 -14.58
C ASP A 207 -11.05 -27.98 -13.15
N ILE A 208 -12.36 -27.78 -13.08
CA ILE A 208 -13.13 -27.88 -11.84
C ILE A 208 -13.99 -29.12 -11.83
N GLN A 209 -14.10 -29.72 -10.64
CA GLN A 209 -15.04 -30.78 -10.38
C GLN A 209 -16.04 -30.33 -9.32
N ILE A 210 -17.28 -30.14 -9.74
CA ILE A 210 -18.38 -29.76 -8.83
C ILE A 210 -18.92 -31.03 -8.17
N ARG A 211 -19.12 -30.99 -6.86
CA ARG A 211 -19.53 -32.11 -6.05
C ARG A 211 -20.81 -32.76 -6.60
N GLY A 212 -20.74 -34.08 -6.88
CA GLY A 212 -21.89 -34.84 -7.40
C GLY A 212 -22.02 -34.87 -8.92
N PHE A 213 -21.25 -34.05 -9.66
CA PHE A 213 -21.23 -34.01 -11.09
C PHE A 213 -19.98 -34.67 -11.67
N LYS A 214 -20.12 -35.39 -12.77
CA LYS A 214 -19.00 -35.91 -13.58
C LYS A 214 -18.49 -34.87 -14.60
N VAL A 215 -18.84 -33.60 -14.39
CA VAL A 215 -18.51 -32.54 -15.31
C VAL A 215 -17.13 -31.98 -14.99
N ARG A 216 -16.28 -32.00 -16.00
CA ARG A 216 -15.02 -31.30 -16.00
C ARG A 216 -15.14 -30.03 -16.84
N MET A 217 -14.85 -28.89 -16.23
CA MET A 217 -14.84 -27.60 -16.94
C MET A 217 -13.42 -27.09 -17.02
N PRO A 218 -12.79 -27.10 -18.20
CA PRO A 218 -11.46 -26.54 -18.38
C PRO A 218 -11.54 -25.02 -18.30
N LEU A 219 -11.07 -24.44 -17.18
CA LEU A 219 -11.06 -23.01 -16.97
C LEU A 219 -9.75 -22.39 -17.45
N ASP A 220 -9.86 -21.28 -18.15
CA ASP A 220 -8.73 -20.46 -18.56
C ASP A 220 -8.55 -19.29 -17.59
N MET A 221 -7.58 -19.39 -16.68
CA MET A 221 -7.42 -18.43 -15.59
C MET A 221 -5.98 -18.08 -15.30
N GLN A 222 -5.76 -16.83 -14.91
CA GLN A 222 -4.53 -16.39 -14.27
C GLN A 222 -4.76 -16.23 -12.76
N PHE A 223 -4.21 -17.12 -11.95
CA PHE A 223 -4.26 -16.98 -10.51
C PHE A 223 -3.11 -16.10 -10.00
N VAL A 224 -3.47 -15.21 -9.07
CA VAL A 224 -2.52 -14.44 -8.25
C VAL A 224 -2.91 -14.62 -6.79
N PHE A 225 -1.98 -15.06 -5.99
CA PHE A 225 -2.15 -15.22 -4.55
C PHE A 225 -1.36 -14.13 -3.83
N THR A 226 -1.85 -13.69 -2.68
CA THR A 226 -1.04 -12.89 -1.76
C THR A 226 -0.95 -13.60 -0.42
N ALA A 227 0.21 -13.47 0.22
CA ALA A 227 0.45 -14.02 1.55
C ALA A 227 1.39 -13.11 2.34
N ASN A 228 1.26 -13.13 3.66
CA ASN A 228 2.22 -12.54 4.57
C ASN A 228 3.07 -13.67 5.19
N PRO A 229 4.37 -13.50 5.39
CA PRO A 229 5.23 -14.51 6.03
C PRO A 229 4.74 -14.93 7.42
N GLU A 230 4.13 -14.01 8.18
CA GLU A 230 3.58 -14.26 9.52
C GLU A 230 2.38 -15.18 9.54
N ASP A 231 1.55 -15.09 8.50
CA ASP A 231 0.32 -15.89 8.43
C ASP A 231 0.66 -17.40 8.44
N TYR A 232 1.89 -17.77 8.05
CA TYR A 232 2.39 -19.15 8.10
C TYR A 232 2.59 -19.69 9.52
N THR A 233 2.64 -18.84 10.54
CA THR A 233 2.92 -19.25 11.92
C THR A 233 1.72 -19.14 12.85
N ASN A 234 0.83 -18.18 12.62
CA ASN A 234 -0.21 -17.80 13.58
C ASN A 234 -1.66 -18.08 13.12
N ARG A 235 -1.96 -18.02 11.82
CA ARG A 235 -3.33 -18.12 11.30
C ARG A 235 -3.58 -19.30 10.39
N GLY A 236 -2.54 -19.91 9.84
CA GLY A 236 -2.63 -21.01 8.92
C GLY A 236 -1.36 -21.15 8.09
N SER A 237 -1.34 -22.12 7.20
CA SER A 237 -0.24 -22.30 6.26
C SER A 237 -0.78 -22.62 4.88
N ILE A 238 -0.04 -22.24 3.85
CA ILE A 238 -0.31 -22.77 2.52
C ILE A 238 0.09 -24.25 2.55
N VAL A 239 -0.88 -25.14 2.28
CA VAL A 239 -0.58 -26.58 2.27
C VAL A 239 0.47 -26.90 1.21
N THR A 240 1.45 -27.71 1.56
CA THR A 240 2.61 -28.00 0.70
C THR A 240 2.25 -28.38 -0.74
N PRO A 241 1.22 -29.22 -0.99
CA PRO A 241 0.82 -29.54 -2.36
C PRO A 241 0.30 -28.35 -3.18
N LEU A 242 -0.31 -27.35 -2.53
CA LEU A 242 -0.75 -26.13 -3.21
C LEU A 242 0.44 -25.23 -3.56
N LYS A 243 1.37 -25.09 -2.61
CA LYS A 243 2.60 -24.31 -2.80
C LYS A 243 3.44 -24.86 -3.97
N ASP A 244 3.53 -26.18 -4.11
CA ASP A 244 4.24 -26.85 -5.20
C ASP A 244 3.64 -26.58 -6.59
N ARG A 245 2.33 -26.28 -6.66
CA ARG A 245 1.59 -25.98 -7.89
C ARG A 245 1.55 -24.51 -8.29
N ILE A 246 2.00 -23.63 -7.42
CA ILE A 246 2.17 -22.20 -7.73
C ILE A 246 3.54 -22.05 -8.40
N GLY A 247 3.54 -21.65 -9.67
CA GLY A 247 4.74 -21.65 -10.50
C GLY A 247 5.81 -20.61 -10.09
N SER A 248 5.40 -19.47 -9.51
CA SER A 248 6.35 -18.42 -9.07
C SER A 248 5.92 -17.83 -7.74
N GLN A 249 6.88 -17.74 -6.81
CA GLN A 249 6.74 -16.98 -5.58
C GLN A 249 7.68 -15.78 -5.65
N ILE A 250 7.13 -14.58 -5.48
CA ILE A 250 7.84 -13.31 -5.62
C ILE A 250 7.81 -12.60 -4.28
N LEU A 251 8.98 -12.24 -3.77
CA LEU A 251 9.12 -11.53 -2.51
C LEU A 251 8.99 -10.02 -2.74
N THR A 252 8.08 -9.39 -2.02
CA THR A 252 7.96 -7.93 -1.99
C THR A 252 8.72 -7.36 -0.80
N HIS A 253 9.05 -6.07 -0.84
CA HIS A 253 9.78 -5.37 0.22
C HIS A 253 9.23 -3.96 0.45
N TYR A 254 9.70 -3.29 1.49
CA TYR A 254 9.42 -1.88 1.72
C TYR A 254 10.31 -0.99 0.84
N PRO A 255 9.96 0.30 0.66
CA PRO A 255 10.84 1.26 -0.01
C PRO A 255 12.22 1.30 0.64
N GLU A 256 13.27 1.24 -0.18
CA GLU A 256 14.66 1.18 0.28
C GLU A 256 15.23 2.59 0.58
N THR A 257 14.63 3.64 0.02
CA THR A 257 15.10 5.02 0.18
C THR A 257 13.97 5.96 0.57
N LEU A 258 14.30 7.04 1.29
CA LEU A 258 13.35 8.09 1.64
C LEU A 258 12.71 8.72 0.39
N ALA A 259 13.46 8.87 -0.70
CA ALA A 259 12.95 9.44 -1.94
C ALA A 259 11.84 8.60 -2.56
N ILE A 260 12.00 7.27 -2.58
CA ILE A 260 10.97 6.33 -3.05
C ILE A 260 9.75 6.37 -2.12
N ALA A 261 9.98 6.30 -0.80
CA ALA A 261 8.92 6.34 0.20
C ALA A 261 8.08 7.63 0.06
N ARG A 262 8.75 8.79 -0.05
CA ARG A 262 8.11 10.09 -0.28
C ARG A 262 7.28 10.13 -1.55
N THR A 263 7.78 9.55 -2.65
CA THR A 263 7.04 9.46 -3.91
C THR A 263 5.76 8.66 -3.74
N ILE A 264 5.82 7.53 -3.05
CA ILE A 264 4.66 6.66 -2.75
C ILE A 264 3.66 7.42 -1.87
N THR A 265 4.12 8.03 -0.78
CA THR A 265 3.24 8.77 0.15
C THR A 265 2.53 9.91 -0.56
N HIS A 266 3.25 10.68 -1.36
CA HIS A 266 2.67 11.81 -2.11
C HIS A 266 1.65 11.36 -3.17
N GLN A 267 1.91 10.21 -3.83
CA GLN A 267 1.00 9.65 -4.83
C GLN A 267 -0.29 9.10 -4.20
N GLU A 268 -0.20 8.52 -3.00
CA GLU A 268 -1.31 7.78 -2.37
C GLU A 268 -2.12 8.63 -1.37
N ALA A 269 -1.55 9.73 -0.86
CA ALA A 269 -2.24 10.61 0.08
C ALA A 269 -3.48 11.26 -0.58
N LYS A 270 -4.59 11.23 0.15
CA LYS A 270 -5.86 11.78 -0.33
C LYS A 270 -6.05 13.20 0.19
N LEU A 271 -5.40 14.14 -0.46
CA LEU A 271 -5.52 15.55 -0.16
C LEU A 271 -6.39 16.23 -1.21
N ASN A 272 -7.21 17.19 -0.78
CA ASN A 272 -7.95 18.04 -1.71
C ASN A 272 -7.11 19.27 -2.14
N SER A 273 -7.54 19.98 -3.17
CA SER A 273 -6.83 21.15 -3.69
C SER A 273 -6.74 22.28 -2.67
N VAL A 274 -7.78 22.46 -1.85
CA VAL A 274 -7.80 23.49 -0.80
C VAL A 274 -6.70 23.25 0.23
N GLN A 275 -6.52 22.01 0.68
CA GLN A 275 -5.47 21.65 1.63
C GLN A 275 -4.08 21.85 1.05
N THR A 276 -3.87 21.43 -0.21
CA THR A 276 -2.56 21.55 -0.86
C THR A 276 -2.16 22.98 -1.18
N GLU A 277 -3.12 23.88 -1.36
CA GLU A 277 -2.91 25.30 -1.56
C GLU A 277 -2.72 26.06 -0.23
N ALA A 278 -3.46 25.67 0.82
CA ALA A 278 -3.44 26.32 2.12
C ALA A 278 -2.21 25.94 2.96
N VAL A 279 -1.70 24.70 2.86
CA VAL A 279 -0.65 24.20 3.73
C VAL A 279 0.64 23.95 2.97
N TYR A 280 1.65 24.77 3.24
CA TYR A 280 3.00 24.53 2.74
C TYR A 280 3.70 23.45 3.57
N VAL A 281 4.22 22.43 2.92
CA VAL A 281 4.99 21.36 3.57
C VAL A 281 6.46 21.45 3.16
N PRO A 282 7.38 21.81 4.07
CA PRO A 282 8.80 21.82 3.83
C PRO A 282 9.32 20.48 3.30
N SER A 283 10.28 20.49 2.37
CA SER A 283 10.86 19.25 1.84
C SER A 283 11.45 18.38 2.95
N ILE A 284 12.12 19.02 3.90
CA ILE A 284 12.70 18.38 5.08
C ILE A 284 11.63 17.72 5.98
N ALA A 285 10.45 18.30 6.10
CA ALA A 285 9.34 17.71 6.86
C ALA A 285 8.84 16.42 6.19
N LYS A 286 8.81 16.37 4.85
CA LYS A 286 8.42 15.16 4.10
C LYS A 286 9.43 14.03 4.31
N ASP A 287 10.72 14.36 4.29
CA ASP A 287 11.78 13.37 4.50
C ASP A 287 11.82 12.88 5.96
N LEU A 288 11.62 13.77 6.94
CA LEU A 288 11.49 13.39 8.34
C LEU A 288 10.31 12.47 8.61
N LEU A 289 9.17 12.73 7.95
CA LEU A 289 7.99 11.85 8.06
C LEU A 289 8.30 10.42 7.62
N GLU A 290 9.01 10.27 6.50
CA GLU A 290 9.40 8.94 6.01
C GLU A 290 10.44 8.30 6.93
N GLN A 291 11.37 9.07 7.49
CA GLN A 291 12.35 8.57 8.46
C GLN A 291 11.66 7.90 9.66
N ILE A 292 10.55 8.47 10.15
CA ILE A 292 9.78 7.85 11.25
C ILE A 292 9.35 6.43 10.87
N SER A 293 8.97 6.19 9.62
CA SER A 293 8.58 4.84 9.18
C SER A 293 9.78 3.88 9.04
N PHE A 294 10.95 4.39 8.76
CA PHE A 294 12.20 3.61 8.78
C PHE A 294 12.58 3.23 10.20
N GLU A 295 12.59 4.19 11.13
CA GLU A 295 12.82 3.93 12.56
C GLU A 295 11.82 2.92 13.13
N ALA A 296 10.55 3.05 12.76
CA ALA A 296 9.51 2.12 13.21
C ALA A 296 9.75 0.67 12.76
N ARG A 297 10.39 0.45 11.62
CA ARG A 297 10.75 -0.91 11.13
C ARG A 297 11.94 -1.51 11.84
N GLU A 298 12.79 -0.69 12.43
CA GLU A 298 14.00 -1.09 13.16
C GLU A 298 13.84 -1.04 14.69
N SER A 299 12.71 -0.50 15.18
CA SER A 299 12.44 -0.31 16.59
C SER A 299 12.26 -1.64 17.33
N GLU A 300 12.93 -1.78 18.48
CA GLU A 300 12.78 -2.92 19.39
C GLU A 300 11.40 -2.99 20.09
N PHE A 301 10.64 -1.89 20.09
CA PHE A 301 9.29 -1.83 20.66
C PHE A 301 8.20 -2.31 19.70
N ILE A 302 8.53 -2.53 18.43
CA ILE A 302 7.57 -2.91 17.38
C ILE A 302 7.85 -4.32 16.90
N ASP A 303 6.78 -5.12 16.72
CA ASP A 303 6.91 -6.45 16.19
C ASP A 303 7.34 -6.42 14.70
N ALA A 304 8.61 -6.73 14.47
CA ALA A 304 9.20 -6.76 13.13
C ALA A 304 8.48 -7.76 12.20
N LYS A 305 7.87 -8.83 12.74
CA LYS A 305 7.14 -9.82 11.96
C LYS A 305 5.86 -9.23 11.37
N SER A 306 5.13 -8.42 12.11
CA SER A 306 3.92 -7.72 11.63
C SER A 306 4.24 -6.65 10.58
N GLY A 307 5.43 -6.10 10.62
CA GLY A 307 5.91 -5.07 9.72
C GLY A 307 5.17 -3.75 9.85
N VAL A 308 5.79 -2.69 9.35
CA VAL A 308 5.21 -1.33 9.38
C VAL A 308 4.76 -0.94 7.98
N SER A 309 3.44 -0.94 7.79
CA SER A 309 2.83 -0.66 6.50
C SER A 309 3.14 0.75 5.98
N ALA A 310 3.40 0.89 4.68
CA ALA A 310 3.48 2.19 4.01
C ALA A 310 2.22 3.06 4.21
N ARG A 311 1.08 2.47 4.57
CA ARG A 311 -0.13 3.22 4.95
C ARG A 311 0.08 4.07 6.20
N MET A 312 1.09 3.76 7.03
CA MET A 312 1.43 4.62 8.18
C MET A 312 1.90 5.99 7.72
N SER A 313 2.90 6.06 6.83
CA SER A 313 3.39 7.32 6.26
C SER A 313 2.28 8.09 5.54
N ILE A 314 1.45 7.40 4.73
CA ILE A 314 0.35 8.03 4.01
C ILE A 314 -0.63 8.69 4.98
N THR A 315 -1.11 7.95 5.98
CA THR A 315 -2.06 8.47 6.97
C THR A 315 -1.42 9.54 7.85
N ALA A 316 -0.14 9.36 8.20
CA ALA A 316 0.61 10.35 8.97
C ALA A 316 0.78 11.67 8.18
N PHE A 317 1.01 11.60 6.87
CA PHE A 317 1.11 12.78 6.01
C PHE A 317 -0.23 13.54 5.94
N GLU A 318 -1.34 12.81 5.79
CA GLU A 318 -2.69 13.39 5.83
C GLU A 318 -2.96 14.08 7.18
N ASN A 319 -2.60 13.42 8.30
CA ASN A 319 -2.76 14.00 9.65
C ASN A 319 -1.84 15.20 9.88
N LEU A 320 -0.62 15.19 9.37
CA LEU A 320 0.34 16.29 9.50
C LEU A 320 -0.23 17.56 8.84
N ILE A 321 -0.73 17.43 7.62
CA ILE A 321 -1.36 18.53 6.89
C ILE A 321 -2.61 19.02 7.61
N SER A 322 -3.48 18.10 8.06
CA SER A 322 -4.70 18.45 8.79
C SER A 322 -4.42 19.12 10.15
N THR A 323 -3.30 18.79 10.79
CA THR A 323 -2.88 19.47 12.02
C THR A 323 -2.50 20.92 11.76
N ALA A 324 -1.71 21.17 10.72
CA ALA A 324 -1.35 22.53 10.32
C ALA A 324 -2.59 23.33 9.82
N GLU A 325 -3.46 22.71 9.03
CA GLU A 325 -4.72 23.31 8.57
C GLU A 325 -5.62 23.70 9.75
N ARG A 326 -5.80 22.80 10.73
CA ARG A 326 -6.58 23.10 11.94
C ARG A 326 -6.04 24.33 12.66
N ARG A 327 -4.72 24.46 12.80
CA ARG A 327 -4.07 25.62 13.42
C ARG A 327 -4.36 26.89 12.62
N ALA A 328 -4.27 26.86 11.29
CA ALA A 328 -4.60 28.00 10.43
C ALA A 328 -6.07 28.43 10.61
N LEU A 329 -7.00 27.48 10.60
CA LEU A 329 -8.43 27.74 10.79
C LEU A 329 -8.74 28.37 12.15
N LEU A 330 -8.11 27.90 13.23
CA LEU A 330 -8.26 28.49 14.58
C LEU A 330 -7.77 29.94 14.64
N ASN A 331 -6.76 30.26 13.84
CA ASN A 331 -6.19 31.61 13.75
C ASN A 331 -6.84 32.49 12.68
N GLY A 332 -7.86 31.99 11.96
CA GLY A 332 -8.49 32.73 10.86
C GLY A 332 -7.54 33.01 9.69
N SER A 333 -6.54 32.13 9.47
CA SER A 333 -5.57 32.25 8.38
C SER A 333 -5.92 31.30 7.26
N ASP A 334 -5.81 31.77 5.99
CA ASP A 334 -6.03 30.95 4.81
C ASP A 334 -4.81 30.12 4.42
N HIS A 335 -3.64 30.47 4.95
CA HIS A 335 -2.37 29.80 4.64
C HIS A 335 -1.54 29.58 5.88
N THR A 336 -0.77 28.48 5.88
CA THR A 336 0.20 28.18 6.94
C THR A 336 1.31 27.25 6.42
N SER A 337 2.37 27.09 7.21
CA SER A 337 3.43 26.12 6.97
C SER A 337 3.40 25.03 8.04
N VAL A 338 3.70 23.79 7.66
CA VAL A 338 3.93 22.71 8.62
C VAL A 338 5.11 23.07 9.54
N ARG A 339 4.93 22.88 10.84
CA ARG A 339 5.93 23.05 11.92
C ARG A 339 6.37 21.66 12.41
N LEU A 340 7.50 21.60 13.08
CA LEU A 340 7.94 20.34 13.68
C LEU A 340 7.01 19.89 14.82
N SER A 341 6.47 20.81 15.59
CA SER A 341 5.44 20.55 16.62
C SER A 341 4.16 19.91 16.06
N ASP A 342 3.81 20.14 14.77
CA ASP A 342 2.67 19.50 14.13
C ASP A 342 2.83 17.97 14.03
N PHE A 343 4.05 17.45 14.11
CA PHE A 343 4.31 16.01 14.12
C PHE A 343 3.70 15.28 15.32
N MET A 344 3.38 15.98 16.40
CA MET A 344 2.61 15.36 17.48
C MET A 344 1.18 14.99 17.06
N GLY A 345 0.65 15.63 16.04
CA GLY A 345 -0.64 15.31 15.45
C GLY A 345 -0.68 13.99 14.66
N ILE A 346 0.50 13.42 14.32
CA ILE A 346 0.55 12.14 13.60
C ILE A 346 0.55 10.91 14.52
N ILE A 347 0.66 11.08 15.83
CA ILE A 347 0.68 9.98 16.82
C ILE A 347 -0.48 8.98 16.59
N PRO A 348 -1.74 9.41 16.37
CA PRO A 348 -2.85 8.48 16.08
C PRO A 348 -2.63 7.64 14.81
N ALA A 349 -1.94 8.18 13.80
CA ALA A 349 -1.62 7.44 12.57
C ALA A 349 -0.56 6.37 12.82
N ILE A 350 0.40 6.62 13.71
CA ILE A 350 1.42 5.66 14.10
C ILE A 350 0.79 4.56 14.96
N THR A 351 0.14 4.92 16.07
CA THR A 351 -0.43 3.95 17.04
C THR A 351 -1.46 3.03 16.42
N GLY A 352 -2.19 3.49 15.40
CA GLY A 352 -3.18 2.68 14.68
C GLY A 352 -2.59 1.75 13.61
N LYS A 353 -1.28 1.74 13.38
CA LYS A 353 -0.63 1.00 12.29
C LYS A 353 0.55 0.13 12.72
N VAL A 354 1.01 0.28 13.95
CA VAL A 354 2.09 -0.52 14.54
C VAL A 354 1.52 -1.58 15.48
N GLU A 355 2.14 -2.75 15.52
CA GLU A 355 1.89 -3.78 16.51
C GLU A 355 3.09 -3.78 17.46
N LEU A 356 2.83 -3.65 18.76
CA LEU A 356 3.87 -3.53 19.77
C LEU A 356 4.27 -4.92 20.27
N VAL A 357 5.55 -5.08 20.63
CA VAL A 357 5.98 -6.18 21.49
C VAL A 357 5.63 -5.88 22.96
N TYR A 358 5.82 -6.85 23.83
CA TYR A 358 5.44 -6.72 25.26
C TYR A 358 6.06 -5.49 25.94
N GLU A 359 7.33 -5.20 25.69
CA GLU A 359 8.04 -4.03 26.20
C GLU A 359 7.40 -2.72 25.71
N GLY A 360 7.01 -2.68 24.42
CA GLY A 360 6.31 -1.55 23.83
C GLY A 360 4.89 -1.36 24.38
N GLU A 361 4.18 -2.45 24.71
CA GLU A 361 2.87 -2.37 25.38
C GLU A 361 2.97 -1.79 26.79
N GLN A 362 4.04 -2.11 27.51
CA GLN A 362 4.30 -1.55 28.85
C GLN A 362 4.56 -0.04 28.80
N GLU A 363 5.34 0.45 27.83
CA GLU A 363 5.60 1.87 27.62
C GLU A 363 4.35 2.63 27.18
N GLY A 364 3.51 1.98 26.39
CA GLY A 364 2.31 2.54 25.82
C GLY A 364 2.51 3.11 24.41
N ALA A 365 1.58 2.82 23.53
CA ALA A 365 1.68 3.12 22.09
C ALA A 365 1.95 4.61 21.76
N ALA A 366 1.39 5.53 22.55
CA ALA A 366 1.63 6.96 22.35
C ALA A 366 3.06 7.38 22.70
N VAL A 367 3.64 6.77 23.75
CA VAL A 367 5.03 7.04 24.16
C VAL A 367 6.00 6.45 23.12
N VAL A 368 5.74 5.22 22.67
CA VAL A 368 6.53 4.60 21.58
C VAL A 368 6.48 5.47 20.32
N ALA A 369 5.31 6.00 19.93
CA ALA A 369 5.20 6.89 18.80
C ALA A 369 6.01 8.19 18.97
N GLN A 370 6.06 8.74 20.18
CA GLN A 370 6.91 9.90 20.48
C GLN A 370 8.42 9.56 20.40
N HIS A 371 8.80 8.38 20.88
CA HIS A 371 10.19 7.90 20.75
C HIS A 371 10.58 7.76 19.27
N LEU A 372 9.72 7.19 18.42
CA LEU A 372 9.98 7.09 16.98
C LEU A 372 10.20 8.45 16.30
N ILE A 373 9.42 9.48 16.70
CA ILE A 373 9.62 10.84 16.21
C ILE A 373 10.97 11.38 16.68
N GLY A 374 11.33 11.16 17.95
CA GLY A 374 12.61 11.56 18.50
C GLY A 374 13.79 10.85 17.84
N ASP A 375 13.69 9.55 17.62
CA ASP A 375 14.73 8.76 16.94
C ASP A 375 14.90 9.20 15.49
N ALA A 376 13.81 9.46 14.77
CA ALA A 376 13.86 10.01 13.42
C ALA A 376 14.57 11.38 13.39
N ILE A 377 14.27 12.27 14.35
CA ILE A 377 14.98 13.55 14.49
C ILE A 377 16.46 13.31 14.75
N ARG A 378 16.80 12.39 15.66
CA ARG A 378 18.19 12.06 16.01
C ARG A 378 18.98 11.52 14.82
N THR A 379 18.38 10.62 14.04
CA THR A 379 19.00 10.06 12.84
C THR A 379 19.14 11.10 11.72
N PHE A 380 18.15 11.98 11.60
CA PHE A 380 18.07 12.95 10.52
C PHE A 380 18.94 14.21 10.75
N PHE A 381 19.08 14.64 12.01
CA PHE A 381 19.75 15.87 12.40
C PHE A 381 21.18 16.01 11.85
N PRO A 382 22.06 14.99 11.91
CA PRO A 382 23.44 15.08 11.42
C PRO A 382 23.59 15.32 9.91
N ALA A 383 22.52 15.15 9.13
CA ALA A 383 22.54 15.48 7.69
C ALA A 383 22.50 16.99 7.44
N TYR A 384 22.05 17.77 8.41
CA TYR A 384 21.88 19.24 8.28
C TYR A 384 22.82 20.02 9.16
N PHE A 385 23.17 19.50 10.34
CA PHE A 385 23.96 20.18 11.35
C PHE A 385 25.07 19.29 11.90
N PRO A 386 26.13 19.84 12.47
CA PRO A 386 27.21 19.08 13.08
C PRO A 386 26.68 18.08 14.12
N LYS A 387 27.29 16.91 14.17
CA LYS A 387 26.93 15.86 15.13
C LYS A 387 27.14 16.39 16.57
N ILE A 388 26.13 16.19 17.39
CA ILE A 388 26.17 16.54 18.79
C ILE A 388 26.85 15.41 19.56
N GLU A 389 28.00 15.69 20.21
CA GLU A 389 28.74 14.71 21.03
C GLU A 389 28.16 14.63 22.44
N LYS A 390 28.08 13.41 22.99
CA LYS A 390 27.61 13.19 24.38
C LYS A 390 28.53 13.83 25.40
N LEU A 391 29.86 13.77 25.19
CA LEU A 391 30.91 14.32 26.01
C LEU A 391 31.76 15.26 25.14
N GLU A 392 31.49 16.55 25.23
CA GLU A 392 32.34 17.57 24.64
C GLU A 392 33.53 17.80 25.54
N ARG A 393 34.75 17.70 25.00
CA ARG A 393 35.99 17.96 25.74
C ARG A 393 36.15 19.44 26.09
N ASP A 394 35.50 20.30 25.31
CA ASP A 394 35.49 21.76 25.51
C ASP A 394 34.08 22.25 25.11
N ALA A 395 33.28 22.60 26.12
CA ALA A 395 31.91 23.04 25.94
C ALA A 395 31.80 24.34 25.11
N ASP A 396 32.81 25.22 25.24
CA ASP A 396 32.86 26.53 24.59
C ASP A 396 33.18 26.39 23.08
N ALA A 397 33.77 25.27 22.67
CA ALA A 397 34.07 24.97 21.28
C ALA A 397 32.86 24.36 20.50
N SER A 398 31.78 24.03 21.20
CA SER A 398 30.58 23.45 20.61
C SER A 398 29.92 24.45 19.65
N PRO A 399 29.50 24.01 18.43
CA PRO A 399 28.70 24.84 17.54
C PRO A 399 27.38 25.33 18.16
N TYR A 400 26.93 24.67 19.23
CA TYR A 400 25.67 24.92 19.92
C TYR A 400 25.82 25.74 21.19
N ALA A 401 27.07 26.07 21.62
CA ALA A 401 27.35 26.75 22.89
C ALA A 401 26.50 28.01 23.08
N LYS A 402 26.44 28.88 22.07
CA LYS A 402 25.66 30.13 22.13
C LYS A 402 24.15 29.91 22.29
N ILE A 403 23.63 28.83 21.75
CA ILE A 403 22.21 28.48 21.92
C ILE A 403 21.96 28.01 23.34
N LEU A 404 22.85 27.18 23.89
CA LEU A 404 22.74 26.70 25.26
C LEU A 404 22.92 27.85 26.27
N GLU A 405 23.86 28.79 26.06
CA GLU A 405 24.03 30.00 26.85
C GLU A 405 22.77 30.88 26.86
N TRP A 406 22.10 31.01 25.68
CA TRP A 406 20.84 31.74 25.57
C TRP A 406 19.76 31.11 26.49
N PHE A 407 19.61 29.80 26.47
CA PHE A 407 18.64 29.07 27.31
C PHE A 407 19.02 29.10 28.80
N PHE A 408 20.30 29.21 29.14
CA PHE A 408 20.76 29.36 30.52
C PHE A 408 20.43 30.75 31.10
N ALA A 409 20.47 31.79 30.26
CA ALA A 409 20.14 33.14 30.64
C ALA A 409 18.63 33.41 30.76
N GLU A 410 17.84 32.69 29.96
CA GLU A 410 16.38 32.83 29.87
C GLU A 410 15.67 31.75 30.70
N THR A 411 14.69 32.12 31.51
CA THR A 411 14.00 31.23 32.46
C THR A 411 13.01 30.26 31.83
N GLY A 412 12.93 30.19 30.52
CA GLY A 412 12.08 29.27 29.75
C GLY A 412 11.58 29.90 28.48
N PHE A 413 11.57 29.11 27.43
CA PHE A 413 11.05 29.46 26.12
C PHE A 413 9.86 28.59 25.81
N GLU A 414 8.72 29.20 25.51
CA GLU A 414 7.47 28.50 25.21
C GLU A 414 7.14 28.58 23.71
N LEU A 415 6.83 27.43 23.13
CA LEU A 415 6.36 27.33 21.76
C LEU A 415 4.94 26.76 21.79
N LEU A 416 3.96 27.62 21.49
CA LEU A 416 2.55 27.26 21.57
C LEU A 416 2.07 26.58 20.29
N ASP A 417 1.32 25.48 20.43
CA ASP A 417 0.80 24.69 19.30
C ASP A 417 -0.11 25.53 18.38
N ASP A 418 -0.97 26.35 18.96
CA ASP A 418 -1.98 27.14 18.23
C ASP A 418 -1.55 28.60 17.98
N ALA A 419 -0.25 28.95 18.17
CA ALA A 419 0.27 30.28 17.89
C ALA A 419 0.09 30.65 16.40
N THR A 420 -0.22 31.93 16.11
CA THR A 420 -0.20 32.45 14.73
C THR A 420 1.19 32.29 14.12
N ASP A 421 1.29 32.28 12.79
CA ASP A 421 2.60 32.16 12.13
C ASP A 421 3.53 33.34 12.49
N ASP A 422 2.99 34.55 12.61
CA ASP A 422 3.76 35.72 13.07
C ASP A 422 4.31 35.57 14.49
N THR A 423 3.49 35.07 15.42
CA THR A 423 3.93 34.84 16.79
C THR A 423 5.00 33.77 16.89
N TYR A 424 4.77 32.65 16.19
CA TYR A 424 5.73 31.55 16.08
C TYR A 424 7.08 32.00 15.51
N GLN A 425 7.05 32.77 14.42
CA GLN A 425 8.27 33.30 13.80
C GLN A 425 9.01 34.25 14.75
N LYS A 426 8.30 35.20 15.40
CA LYS A 426 8.90 36.14 16.38
C LYS A 426 9.52 35.42 17.56
N GLN A 427 8.88 34.36 18.08
CA GLN A 427 9.42 33.56 19.16
C GLN A 427 10.74 32.90 18.74
N LEU A 428 10.80 32.25 17.56
CA LEU A 428 12.04 31.63 17.09
C LEU A 428 13.11 32.63 16.66
N ASP A 429 12.73 33.82 16.21
CA ASP A 429 13.66 34.90 15.87
C ASP A 429 14.29 35.56 17.11
N ALA A 430 13.66 35.46 18.28
CA ALA A 430 14.23 35.91 19.55
C ALA A 430 15.51 35.14 19.92
N ILE A 431 15.66 33.91 19.45
CA ILE A 431 16.84 33.07 19.67
C ILE A 431 17.84 33.29 18.50
N GLN A 432 18.53 34.46 18.52
CA GLN A 432 19.47 34.86 17.47
C GLN A 432 20.50 33.77 17.10
N PRO A 433 21.10 33.03 18.05
CA PRO A 433 22.07 31.98 17.70
C PRO A 433 21.55 30.88 16.80
N LEU A 434 20.24 30.67 16.68
CA LEU A 434 19.66 29.73 15.72
C LEU A 434 19.89 30.20 14.28
N GLU A 435 19.71 31.50 14.05
CA GLU A 435 19.95 32.11 12.73
C GLU A 435 21.39 31.99 12.30
N ASP A 436 22.33 32.31 13.23
CA ASP A 436 23.78 32.24 12.98
C ASP A 436 24.19 30.80 12.60
N LEU A 437 23.60 29.81 13.29
CA LEU A 437 23.89 28.41 13.02
C LEU A 437 23.38 27.99 11.62
N ILE A 438 22.16 28.38 11.25
CA ILE A 438 21.57 28.08 9.92
C ILE A 438 22.41 28.75 8.84
N GLN A 439 22.76 30.02 8.98
CA GLN A 439 23.57 30.72 7.99
C GLN A 439 24.94 30.08 7.79
N LYS A 440 25.52 29.53 8.88
CA LYS A 440 26.83 28.88 8.81
C LYS A 440 26.80 27.52 8.11
N TYR A 441 25.78 26.70 8.38
CA TYR A 441 25.77 25.31 7.92
C TYR A 441 24.76 25.02 6.80
N GLN A 442 23.74 25.87 6.63
CA GLN A 442 22.67 25.73 5.64
C GLN A 442 22.37 27.07 4.93
N PRO A 443 23.38 27.78 4.38
CA PRO A 443 23.19 29.12 3.81
C PRO A 443 22.26 29.15 2.58
N GLU A 444 22.18 28.06 1.84
CA GLU A 444 21.37 27.95 0.61
C GLU A 444 19.97 27.38 0.87
N PHE A 445 19.62 27.13 2.14
CA PHE A 445 18.32 26.53 2.45
C PHE A 445 17.16 27.48 2.12
N PRO A 446 16.03 26.98 1.57
CA PRO A 446 14.91 27.84 1.22
C PRO A 446 14.41 28.67 2.41
N VAL A 447 14.23 29.96 2.20
CA VAL A 447 13.77 30.90 3.26
C VAL A 447 12.46 30.43 3.89
N LYS A 448 11.58 29.82 3.12
CA LYS A 448 10.30 29.28 3.59
C LYS A 448 10.46 28.14 4.61
N ASP A 449 11.55 27.40 4.56
CA ASP A 449 11.82 26.25 5.41
C ASP A 449 12.63 26.60 6.65
N LYS A 450 13.09 27.84 6.76
CA LYS A 450 13.98 28.33 7.81
C LYS A 450 13.44 28.12 9.22
N TYR A 451 12.16 28.41 9.43
CA TYR A 451 11.55 28.24 10.74
C TYR A 451 11.40 26.78 11.15
N PHE A 452 11.19 25.90 10.20
CA PHE A 452 11.23 24.46 10.45
C PHE A 452 12.63 24.01 10.89
N LEU A 453 13.69 24.54 10.26
CA LEU A 453 15.08 24.28 10.68
C LEU A 453 15.38 24.81 12.07
N LYS A 454 14.92 26.03 12.44
CA LYS A 454 15.08 26.57 13.79
C LYS A 454 14.47 25.67 14.84
N GLU A 455 13.26 25.18 14.59
CA GLU A 455 12.58 24.24 15.47
C GLU A 455 13.31 22.88 15.49
N LEU A 456 13.80 22.38 14.34
CA LEU A 456 14.57 21.14 14.26
C LEU A 456 15.87 21.21 15.12
N ILE A 457 16.53 22.37 15.18
CA ILE A 457 17.70 22.53 16.05
C ILE A 457 17.30 22.36 17.52
N LEU A 458 16.20 22.98 17.95
CA LEU A 458 15.73 22.87 19.34
C LEU A 458 15.38 21.44 19.71
N TRP A 459 14.59 20.75 18.85
CA TRP A 459 14.23 19.36 19.08
C TRP A 459 15.45 18.43 19.01
N GLY A 460 16.38 18.67 18.09
CA GLY A 460 17.63 17.92 18.03
C GLY A 460 18.43 18.04 19.31
N LEU A 461 18.57 19.25 19.86
CA LEU A 461 19.25 19.47 21.16
C LEU A 461 18.54 18.73 22.31
N VAL A 462 17.22 18.63 22.29
CA VAL A 462 16.44 17.82 23.24
C VAL A 462 16.77 16.36 23.11
N GLU A 463 16.70 15.82 21.89
CA GLU A 463 16.91 14.39 21.61
C GLU A 463 18.35 13.93 21.90
N TYR A 464 19.31 14.86 21.86
CA TYR A 464 20.69 14.62 22.27
C TYR A 464 20.97 15.00 23.77
N ASN A 465 19.93 15.26 24.56
CA ASN A 465 20.03 15.62 26.00
C ASN A 465 20.91 16.84 26.25
N LYS A 466 20.78 17.90 25.45
CA LYS A 466 21.42 19.21 25.68
C LYS A 466 20.41 20.24 26.15
N LEU A 467 19.13 20.07 25.85
CA LEU A 467 18.01 20.83 26.37
C LEU A 467 16.96 19.89 26.95
N SER A 468 16.12 20.39 27.84
CA SER A 468 14.89 19.72 28.27
C SER A 468 13.66 20.30 27.56
N LYS A 469 12.64 19.46 27.37
CA LYS A 469 11.38 19.84 26.79
C LYS A 469 10.24 19.28 27.64
N ASP A 470 9.43 20.19 28.20
CA ASP A 470 8.26 19.83 28.99
C ASP A 470 6.97 20.12 28.18
N ARG A 471 6.02 19.20 28.21
CA ARG A 471 4.68 19.44 27.64
C ARG A 471 3.91 20.37 28.57
N ILE A 472 3.45 21.51 28.08
CA ILE A 472 2.52 22.41 28.77
C ILE A 472 1.09 22.24 28.22
N ALA A 473 0.12 22.92 28.79
CA ALA A 473 -1.30 22.76 28.40
C ALA A 473 -1.54 22.96 26.89
N VAL A 474 -0.83 23.91 26.26
CA VAL A 474 -0.97 24.25 24.85
C VAL A 474 0.39 24.51 24.22
N GLY A 475 1.25 23.48 24.15
CA GLY A 475 2.57 23.63 23.54
C GLY A 475 3.69 22.98 24.31
N TYR A 476 4.90 23.48 24.10
CA TYR A 476 6.13 22.97 24.71
C TYR A 476 6.91 24.11 25.36
N GLN A 477 7.51 23.85 26.52
CA GLN A 477 8.47 24.70 27.16
C GLN A 477 9.85 24.07 27.07
N PHE A 478 10.81 24.82 26.51
CA PHE A 478 12.20 24.40 26.39
C PHE A 478 13.01 25.10 27.49
N LYS A 479 13.91 24.38 28.17
CA LYS A 479 14.74 24.84 29.27
C LYS A 479 16.12 24.25 29.17
N ASP A 480 17.07 24.88 29.83
CA ASP A 480 18.35 24.24 30.10
C ASP A 480 18.20 23.04 31.05
N LEU A 481 19.13 22.08 30.98
CA LEU A 481 19.04 20.86 31.77
C LEU A 481 19.17 21.12 33.30
N TYR A 482 19.94 22.10 33.73
CA TYR A 482 20.16 22.38 35.15
C TYR A 482 18.90 22.95 35.80
N SER A 483 18.24 23.88 35.13
CA SER A 483 16.96 24.44 35.59
C SER A 483 15.86 23.40 35.67
N SER A 484 15.89 22.38 34.80
CA SER A 484 14.91 21.30 34.83
C SER A 484 15.09 20.34 36.02
N TYR A 485 16.32 20.11 36.48
CA TYR A 485 16.59 19.28 37.67
C TYR A 485 16.18 19.96 38.97
N ILE A 486 16.40 21.26 39.07
CA ILE A 486 16.06 22.04 40.28
C ILE A 486 14.54 22.10 40.50
N ASN A 487 13.74 22.16 39.43
CA ASN A 487 12.28 22.23 39.52
C ASN A 487 11.61 20.86 39.76
N LYS A 488 12.36 19.74 39.75
CA LYS A 488 11.87 18.39 40.06
C LYS A 488 12.21 17.92 41.48
N LEU A 489 12.99 18.71 42.24
CA LEU A 489 13.28 18.55 43.65
C LEU A 489 12.33 19.41 44.50
#